data_7c53eb63e9174a97452f3c6a949b0d56
#
_entry.id   7c53eb63e9174a97452f3c6a949b0d56
#
_cell.length_a   1.000
_cell.length_b   1.000
_cell.length_c   1.000
_cell.angle_alpha   90.00
_cell.angle_beta   90.00
_cell.angle_gamma   90.00
#
_symmetry.space_group_name_H-M   'P 1'
#
loop_
_entity.id
_entity.type
_entity.pdbx_description
1 polymer ?
#
loop_
_entity_poly.entity_id
_entity_poly.type
_entity_poly.pdbx_seq_one_letter_code
_entity_poly.pdbx_strand_id
1 'polypeptide(L)'
;MKFILFLLRNRKHDKPARVQKCNLTEQVNRFLQTSYLFRYNLLTDETEYRPANAADKTFVTIGKRELNTLCLEAHAQGILCWDKDISRFLFSKHVPEYHPFLLYFEQLPVWDGIDRITRLAQRISSESYWINGFHTWMLGLTAQWTGQTGKHANSVAPLLVSIRQGCLKSTFCKSLMPDSLSRYYSDEVELTSRSNATRKMSEMGLLNLDEFDKYSPGKIPLLKNLMQMADLNLCKAYQKNFRNLPRIASFIGTSNRFDLLSDNTGSRRFLCVEVKDKIDCTCIEHKQIYAQLKQELSDGARYWFSAEEEEELQEHNLIFQHRNPAEEVPVSYTHLRAHETRGNL
;
A
#
# COMPACT_ATOMS: atom_id res chain seq x y z
N MET A 1 -77.41 -50.66 11.51
CA MET A 1 -76.05 -51.18 11.69
C MET A 1 -75.23 -51.07 10.37
N LYS A 2 -75.35 -49.98 9.62
CA LYS A 2 -74.60 -49.70 8.37
C LYS A 2 -73.94 -48.31 8.30
N PHE A 3 -73.97 -47.53 9.39
CA PHE A 3 -73.46 -46.16 9.42
C PHE A 3 -72.12 -46.03 10.18
N ILE A 4 -71.66 -47.08 10.90
CA ILE A 4 -70.39 -47.02 11.70
C ILE A 4 -69.21 -47.52 10.90
N LEU A 5 -69.36 -48.16 9.76
CA LEU A 5 -68.29 -48.69 8.93
C LEU A 5 -67.68 -47.71 7.91
N PHE A 6 -68.23 -46.49 7.77
CA PHE A 6 -67.82 -45.49 6.81
C PHE A 6 -66.76 -44.51 7.41
N LEU A 7 -66.65 -44.40 8.74
CA LEU A 7 -65.75 -43.45 9.40
C LEU A 7 -64.35 -44.00 9.71
N LEU A 8 -64.07 -45.28 9.44
CA LEU A 8 -62.76 -45.89 9.71
C LEU A 8 -61.88 -46.06 8.46
N ARG A 9 -62.29 -45.58 7.28
CA ARG A 9 -61.57 -45.78 6.01
C ARG A 9 -60.76 -44.59 5.50
N ASN A 10 -60.70 -43.45 6.22
CA ASN A 10 -59.97 -42.25 5.82
C ASN A 10 -58.96 -41.79 6.88
N ARG A 11 -58.23 -42.69 7.55
CA ARG A 11 -56.96 -42.35 8.12
C ARG A 11 -55.94 -42.43 6.97
N LYS A 12 -55.76 -41.29 6.28
CA LYS A 12 -54.54 -41.03 5.52
C LYS A 12 -53.40 -41.21 6.51
N HIS A 13 -52.54 -42.19 6.27
CA HIS A 13 -51.22 -42.24 6.88
C HIS A 13 -50.50 -40.98 6.43
N ASP A 14 -50.47 -39.94 7.32
CA ASP A 14 -49.50 -38.89 7.22
C ASP A 14 -48.12 -39.55 7.31
N LYS A 15 -47.52 -39.72 6.16
CA LYS A 15 -46.09 -40.13 6.12
C LYS A 15 -45.35 -39.01 6.91
N PRO A 16 -44.55 -39.38 7.92
CA PRO A 16 -43.76 -38.41 8.63
C PRO A 16 -42.97 -37.61 7.57
N ALA A 17 -43.00 -36.28 7.67
CA ALA A 17 -42.27 -35.39 6.81
C ALA A 17 -40.84 -35.93 6.75
N ARG A 18 -40.35 -36.29 5.56
CA ARG A 18 -38.97 -36.69 5.35
C ARG A 18 -38.12 -35.57 5.88
N VAL A 19 -37.50 -35.73 7.04
CA VAL A 19 -36.46 -34.88 7.54
C VAL A 19 -35.41 -34.91 6.43
N GLN A 20 -35.35 -33.85 5.67
CA GLN A 20 -34.40 -33.69 4.59
C GLN A 20 -33.01 -33.76 5.24
N LYS A 21 -32.29 -34.88 5.08
CA LYS A 21 -30.93 -35.00 5.60
C LYS A 21 -30.13 -33.89 4.97
N CYS A 22 -29.79 -32.88 5.77
CA CYS A 22 -28.91 -31.78 5.36
C CYS A 22 -27.65 -32.42 4.74
N ASN A 23 -27.32 -32.03 3.53
CA ASN A 23 -26.13 -32.58 2.87
C ASN A 23 -24.86 -32.08 3.57
N LEU A 24 -23.72 -32.75 3.36
CA LEU A 24 -22.46 -32.42 4.01
C LEU A 24 -22.08 -30.94 3.78
N THR A 25 -22.27 -30.43 2.54
CA THR A 25 -21.95 -29.06 2.18
C THR A 25 -22.78 -28.05 3.02
N GLU A 26 -24.06 -28.32 3.22
CA GLU A 26 -24.91 -27.45 4.04
C GLU A 26 -24.52 -27.50 5.51
N GLN A 27 -24.12 -28.66 6.03
CA GLN A 27 -23.63 -28.80 7.43
C GLN A 27 -22.33 -28.01 7.63
N VAL A 28 -21.35 -28.14 6.71
CA VAL A 28 -20.09 -27.40 6.73
C VAL A 28 -20.36 -25.89 6.63
N ASN A 29 -21.18 -25.44 5.68
CA ASN A 29 -21.48 -24.02 5.50
C ASN A 29 -22.15 -23.44 6.75
N ARG A 30 -23.13 -24.16 7.32
CA ARG A 30 -23.80 -23.72 8.56
C ARG A 30 -22.83 -23.62 9.72
N PHE A 31 -22.00 -24.63 9.94
CA PHE A 31 -20.97 -24.63 10.98
C PHE A 31 -20.05 -23.40 10.83
N LEU A 32 -19.48 -23.19 9.65
CA LEU A 32 -18.56 -22.09 9.41
C LEU A 32 -19.23 -20.72 9.63
N GLN A 33 -20.41 -20.51 9.09
CA GLN A 33 -21.14 -19.23 9.21
C GLN A 33 -21.65 -18.93 10.61
N THR A 34 -21.93 -19.95 11.43
CA THR A 34 -22.38 -19.73 12.79
C THR A 34 -21.23 -19.55 13.79
N SER A 35 -20.11 -20.21 13.53
CA SER A 35 -18.97 -20.23 14.47
C SER A 35 -17.97 -19.10 14.20
N TYR A 36 -17.89 -18.61 12.95
CA TYR A 36 -16.85 -17.69 12.52
C TYR A 36 -17.40 -16.58 11.63
N LEU A 37 -16.66 -15.47 11.61
CA LEU A 37 -16.77 -14.42 10.61
C LEU A 37 -15.58 -14.50 9.67
N PHE A 38 -15.85 -14.47 8.38
CA PHE A 38 -14.85 -14.54 7.32
C PHE A 38 -14.87 -13.29 6.47
N ARG A 39 -13.71 -12.97 5.88
CA ARG A 39 -13.57 -11.95 4.84
C ARG A 39 -12.41 -12.30 3.91
N TYR A 40 -12.53 -11.92 2.64
CA TYR A 40 -11.51 -12.16 1.62
C TYR A 40 -10.81 -10.84 1.28
N ASN A 41 -9.49 -10.81 1.47
CA ASN A 41 -8.65 -9.65 1.22
C ASN A 41 -8.30 -9.55 -0.27
N LEU A 42 -8.80 -8.51 -0.95
CA LEU A 42 -8.59 -8.32 -2.39
C LEU A 42 -7.14 -7.98 -2.78
N LEU A 43 -6.32 -7.47 -1.84
CA LEU A 43 -4.92 -7.13 -2.12
C LEU A 43 -4.02 -8.36 -2.04
N THR A 44 -4.16 -9.15 -0.97
CA THR A 44 -3.26 -10.28 -0.69
C THR A 44 -3.80 -11.60 -1.23
N ASP A 45 -5.07 -11.65 -1.70
CA ASP A 45 -5.80 -12.88 -2.08
C ASP A 45 -5.88 -13.89 -0.94
N GLU A 46 -5.98 -13.42 0.30
CA GLU A 46 -6.05 -14.24 1.50
C GLU A 46 -7.44 -14.20 2.12
N THR A 47 -7.93 -15.36 2.57
CA THR A 47 -9.10 -15.40 3.42
C THR A 47 -8.68 -15.20 4.87
N GLU A 48 -9.33 -14.30 5.56
CA GLU A 48 -9.13 -14.01 6.97
C GLU A 48 -10.38 -14.39 7.76
N TYR A 49 -10.20 -14.80 9.01
CA TYR A 49 -11.30 -15.20 9.87
C TYR A 49 -11.11 -14.75 11.32
N ARG A 50 -12.18 -14.76 12.06
CA ARG A 50 -12.19 -14.68 13.50
C ARG A 50 -13.38 -15.44 14.08
N PRO A 51 -13.32 -15.96 15.31
CA PRO A 51 -14.50 -16.53 15.98
C PRO A 51 -15.60 -15.47 16.11
N ALA A 52 -16.86 -15.88 15.87
CA ALA A 52 -18.00 -14.95 15.92
C ALA A 52 -18.18 -14.30 17.29
N ASN A 53 -17.91 -15.06 18.35
CA ASN A 53 -18.11 -14.64 19.76
C ASN A 53 -16.81 -14.18 20.45
N ALA A 54 -15.69 -14.00 19.71
CA ALA A 54 -14.45 -13.54 20.31
C ALA A 54 -14.56 -12.09 20.79
N ALA A 55 -14.03 -11.82 21.99
CA ALA A 55 -13.88 -10.47 22.52
C ALA A 55 -12.91 -9.65 21.65
N ASP A 56 -11.84 -10.30 21.19
CA ASP A 56 -10.91 -9.72 20.21
C ASP A 56 -11.55 -9.74 18.81
N LYS A 57 -11.62 -8.56 18.18
CA LYS A 57 -12.16 -8.38 16.84
C LYS A 57 -11.12 -8.53 15.72
N THR A 58 -9.91 -8.96 16.07
CA THR A 58 -8.80 -9.10 15.12
C THR A 58 -9.04 -10.30 14.20
N PHE A 59 -8.92 -10.05 12.89
CA PHE A 59 -8.95 -11.11 11.89
C PHE A 59 -7.57 -11.70 11.69
N VAL A 60 -7.49 -13.02 11.53
CA VAL A 60 -6.26 -13.78 11.31
C VAL A 60 -6.34 -14.44 9.92
N THR A 61 -5.25 -14.40 9.18
CA THR A 61 -5.15 -15.07 7.88
C THR A 61 -5.23 -16.59 8.04
N ILE A 62 -6.02 -17.24 7.20
CA ILE A 62 -6.16 -18.70 7.19
C ILE A 62 -4.97 -19.32 6.46
N GLY A 63 -4.10 -19.94 7.23
CA GLY A 63 -3.05 -20.82 6.75
C GLY A 63 -3.42 -22.30 6.89
N LYS A 64 -2.45 -23.16 6.66
CA LYS A 64 -2.65 -24.62 6.77
C LYS A 64 -3.03 -25.06 8.19
N ARG A 65 -2.51 -24.41 9.23
CA ARG A 65 -2.84 -24.73 10.62
C ARG A 65 -4.29 -24.38 10.96
N GLU A 66 -4.71 -23.20 10.55
CA GLU A 66 -6.07 -22.69 10.79
C GLU A 66 -7.08 -23.56 10.04
N LEU A 67 -6.79 -23.94 8.78
CA LEU A 67 -7.63 -24.84 8.01
C LEU A 67 -7.82 -26.20 8.70
N ASN A 68 -6.73 -26.79 9.20
CA ASN A 68 -6.79 -28.04 9.94
C ASN A 68 -7.58 -27.91 11.27
N THR A 69 -7.43 -26.78 11.96
CA THR A 69 -8.19 -26.48 13.18
C THR A 69 -9.68 -26.45 12.88
N LEU A 70 -10.10 -25.74 11.81
CA LEU A 70 -11.51 -25.70 11.38
C LEU A 70 -12.07 -27.10 11.06
N CYS A 71 -11.26 -27.98 10.43
CA CYS A 71 -11.64 -29.36 10.19
C CYS A 71 -11.86 -30.14 11.49
N LEU A 72 -10.93 -30.06 12.44
CA LEU A 72 -11.02 -30.76 13.72
C LEU A 72 -12.22 -30.28 14.54
N GLU A 73 -12.51 -28.99 14.53
CA GLU A 73 -13.67 -28.43 15.23
C GLU A 73 -15.00 -28.85 14.58
N ALA A 74 -15.05 -28.95 13.24
CA ALA A 74 -16.19 -29.54 12.53
C ALA A 74 -16.41 -31.01 12.93
N HIS A 75 -15.32 -31.80 13.00
CA HIS A 75 -15.38 -33.18 13.44
C HIS A 75 -15.88 -33.31 14.88
N ALA A 76 -15.45 -32.43 15.78
CA ALA A 76 -15.93 -32.41 17.19
C ALA A 76 -17.44 -32.16 17.26
N GLN A 77 -18.04 -31.52 16.26
CA GLN A 77 -19.49 -31.33 16.12
C GLN A 77 -20.18 -32.45 15.31
N GLY A 78 -19.46 -33.53 14.99
CA GLY A 78 -20.00 -34.67 14.24
C GLY A 78 -20.11 -34.46 12.72
N ILE A 79 -19.47 -33.41 12.18
CA ILE A 79 -19.45 -33.11 10.74
C ILE A 79 -18.18 -33.72 10.13
N LEU A 80 -18.30 -34.89 9.50
CA LEU A 80 -17.18 -35.62 8.91
C LEU A 80 -16.81 -35.02 7.53
N CYS A 81 -16.10 -33.89 7.55
CA CYS A 81 -15.64 -33.18 6.37
C CYS A 81 -14.11 -33.30 6.18
N TRP A 82 -13.66 -33.03 4.96
CA TRP A 82 -12.25 -32.92 4.62
C TRP A 82 -11.84 -31.44 4.51
N ASP A 83 -10.55 -31.17 4.55
CA ASP A 83 -9.95 -29.85 4.29
C ASP A 83 -10.45 -29.20 2.99
N LYS A 84 -10.67 -30.04 1.94
CA LYS A 84 -11.22 -29.59 0.66
C LYS A 84 -12.64 -29.06 0.75
N ASP A 85 -13.46 -29.59 1.64
CA ASP A 85 -14.84 -29.13 1.81
C ASP A 85 -14.89 -27.75 2.46
N ILE A 86 -14.04 -27.54 3.46
CA ILE A 86 -13.85 -26.23 4.10
C ILE A 86 -13.22 -25.25 3.10
N SER A 87 -12.16 -25.64 2.38
CA SER A 87 -11.50 -24.80 1.39
C SER A 87 -12.45 -24.32 0.30
N ARG A 88 -13.41 -25.14 -0.16
CA ARG A 88 -14.44 -24.72 -1.12
C ARG A 88 -15.29 -23.57 -0.61
N PHE A 89 -15.64 -23.55 0.67
CA PHE A 89 -16.35 -22.44 1.28
C PHE A 89 -15.45 -21.20 1.33
N LEU A 90 -14.22 -21.35 1.85
CA LEU A 90 -13.28 -20.26 2.10
C LEU A 90 -12.87 -19.49 0.82
N PHE A 91 -12.78 -20.20 -0.31
CA PHE A 91 -12.44 -19.62 -1.62
C PHE A 91 -13.67 -19.42 -2.53
N SER A 92 -14.86 -19.45 -1.96
CA SER A 92 -16.10 -19.17 -2.68
C SER A 92 -16.59 -17.74 -2.42
N LYS A 93 -17.54 -17.28 -3.24
CA LYS A 93 -18.25 -16.00 -3.04
C LYS A 93 -19.14 -15.95 -1.80
N HIS A 94 -19.22 -17.02 -1.00
CA HIS A 94 -19.86 -16.99 0.31
C HIS A 94 -19.05 -16.20 1.34
N VAL A 95 -17.76 -16.01 1.11
CA VAL A 95 -16.91 -15.15 1.92
C VAL A 95 -16.93 -13.75 1.31
N PRO A 96 -17.35 -12.71 2.06
CA PRO A 96 -17.41 -11.35 1.55
C PRO A 96 -16.02 -10.80 1.25
N GLU A 97 -15.88 -10.19 0.08
CA GLU A 97 -14.66 -9.53 -0.33
C GLU A 97 -14.54 -8.16 0.36
N TYR A 98 -13.32 -7.74 0.68
CA TYR A 98 -13.05 -6.41 1.19
C TYR A 98 -11.71 -5.89 0.67
N HIS A 99 -11.63 -4.56 0.52
CA HIS A 99 -10.40 -3.86 0.22
C HIS A 99 -9.95 -3.10 1.47
N PRO A 100 -8.76 -3.39 2.05
CA PRO A 100 -8.35 -2.85 3.35
C PRO A 100 -8.36 -1.33 3.43
N PHE A 101 -7.85 -0.67 2.40
CA PHE A 101 -7.80 0.79 2.35
C PHE A 101 -9.19 1.40 2.21
N LEU A 102 -10.04 0.88 1.32
CA LEU A 102 -11.41 1.38 1.16
C LEU A 102 -12.20 1.23 2.45
N LEU A 103 -12.09 0.07 3.12
CA LEU A 103 -12.73 -0.15 4.41
C LEU A 103 -12.25 0.87 5.47
N TYR A 104 -10.95 1.18 5.49
CA TYR A 104 -10.42 2.20 6.38
C TYR A 104 -11.03 3.58 6.10
N PHE A 105 -11.10 3.98 4.81
CA PHE A 105 -11.66 5.27 4.41
C PHE A 105 -13.18 5.37 4.64
N GLU A 106 -13.92 4.27 4.58
CA GLU A 106 -15.36 4.21 4.92
C GLU A 106 -15.60 4.46 6.41
N GLN A 107 -14.67 4.05 7.27
CA GLN A 107 -14.76 4.17 8.74
C GLN A 107 -14.20 5.47 9.30
N LEU A 108 -13.71 6.37 8.45
CA LEU A 108 -13.19 7.65 8.90
C LEU A 108 -14.30 8.55 9.44
N PRO A 109 -14.00 9.34 10.49
CA PRO A 109 -14.91 10.39 10.94
C PRO A 109 -14.98 11.52 9.90
N VAL A 110 -15.92 12.42 10.05
CA VAL A 110 -15.92 13.69 9.32
C VAL A 110 -14.71 14.52 9.75
N TRP A 111 -14.05 15.18 8.79
CA TRP A 111 -12.95 16.09 9.08
C TRP A 111 -13.44 17.27 9.92
N ASP A 112 -12.71 17.62 10.96
CA ASP A 112 -13.04 18.71 11.90
C ASP A 112 -12.59 20.11 11.42
N GLY A 113 -12.03 20.22 10.21
CA GLY A 113 -11.58 21.47 9.62
C GLY A 113 -10.18 21.91 10.07
N ILE A 114 -9.48 21.14 10.91
CA ILE A 114 -8.13 21.47 11.35
C ILE A 114 -7.09 20.89 10.39
N ASP A 115 -6.22 21.75 9.84
CA ASP A 115 -5.12 21.33 8.99
C ASP A 115 -4.02 20.59 9.81
N ARG A 116 -3.99 19.30 9.66
CA ARG A 116 -2.99 18.43 10.30
C ARG A 116 -1.85 18.04 9.38
N ILE A 117 -2.05 18.16 8.08
CA ILE A 117 -1.00 17.81 7.10
C ILE A 117 0.14 18.80 7.19
N THR A 118 -0.17 20.10 7.21
CA THR A 118 0.85 21.14 7.41
C THR A 118 1.60 20.96 8.72
N ARG A 119 0.90 20.67 9.82
CA ARG A 119 1.53 20.40 11.12
C ARG A 119 2.44 19.18 11.09
N LEU A 120 2.03 18.12 10.36
CA LEU A 120 2.83 16.90 10.19
C LEU A 120 4.09 17.18 9.37
N ALA A 121 3.97 17.93 8.28
CA ALA A 121 5.11 18.34 7.45
C ALA A 121 6.10 19.19 8.24
N GLN A 122 5.62 20.13 9.06
CA GLN A 122 6.43 21.03 9.90
C GLN A 122 7.27 20.29 10.95
N ARG A 123 6.97 19.03 11.27
CA ARG A 123 7.83 18.21 12.14
C ARG A 123 9.20 17.89 11.50
N ILE A 124 9.31 18.08 10.19
CA ILE A 124 10.55 17.86 9.42
C ILE A 124 11.19 19.18 9.00
N SER A 125 10.43 20.06 8.32
CA SER A 125 10.88 21.37 7.87
C SER A 125 9.72 22.35 7.81
N SER A 126 10.02 23.63 8.08
CA SER A 126 9.08 24.75 7.94
C SER A 126 9.12 25.42 6.55
N GLU A 127 9.93 24.91 5.63
CA GLU A 127 10.03 25.42 4.28
C GLU A 127 8.73 25.17 3.50
N SER A 128 8.21 26.23 2.85
CA SER A 128 6.95 26.16 2.10
C SER A 128 7.01 25.11 0.97
N TYR A 129 8.14 25.03 0.29
CA TYR A 129 8.42 24.01 -0.71
C TYR A 129 8.14 22.60 -0.19
N TRP A 130 8.71 22.26 0.98
CA TRP A 130 8.51 20.96 1.62
C TRP A 130 7.05 20.76 2.03
N ILE A 131 6.45 21.73 2.71
CA ILE A 131 5.08 21.63 3.23
C ILE A 131 4.09 21.38 2.09
N ASN A 132 4.17 22.18 1.01
CA ASN A 132 3.28 22.07 -0.15
C ASN A 132 3.52 20.77 -0.90
N GLY A 133 4.77 20.42 -1.14
CA GLY A 133 5.14 19.16 -1.81
C GLY A 133 4.70 17.92 -1.02
N PHE A 134 4.89 17.93 0.30
CA PHE A 134 4.45 16.84 1.16
C PHE A 134 2.92 16.70 1.17
N HIS A 135 2.20 17.83 1.20
CA HIS A 135 0.74 17.85 1.12
C HIS A 135 0.25 17.21 -0.20
N THR A 136 0.78 17.69 -1.34
CA THR A 136 0.46 17.13 -2.67
C THR A 136 0.78 15.64 -2.73
N TRP A 137 1.92 15.21 -2.18
CA TRP A 137 2.29 13.81 -2.13
C TRP A 137 1.34 12.97 -1.27
N MET A 138 0.89 13.48 -0.12
CA MET A 138 -0.08 12.80 0.75
C MET A 138 -1.46 12.70 0.09
N LEU A 139 -1.89 13.70 -0.67
CA LEU A 139 -3.07 13.61 -1.53
C LEU A 139 -2.91 12.52 -2.59
N GLY A 140 -1.75 12.47 -3.25
CA GLY A 140 -1.41 11.42 -4.23
C GLY A 140 -1.40 10.03 -3.62
N LEU A 141 -0.88 9.85 -2.41
CA LEU A 141 -0.91 8.60 -1.66
C LEU A 141 -2.36 8.18 -1.37
N THR A 142 -3.19 9.12 -0.93
CA THR A 142 -4.60 8.86 -0.64
C THR A 142 -5.40 8.50 -1.90
N ALA A 143 -5.18 9.22 -2.99
CA ALA A 143 -5.79 8.92 -4.29
C ALA A 143 -5.39 7.53 -4.79
N GLN A 144 -4.12 7.14 -4.58
CA GLN A 144 -3.59 5.81 -4.91
C GLN A 144 -4.30 4.72 -4.10
N TRP A 145 -4.46 4.90 -2.80
CA TRP A 145 -5.11 3.94 -1.90
C TRP A 145 -6.61 3.78 -2.16
N THR A 146 -7.25 4.83 -2.65
CA THR A 146 -8.70 4.83 -2.94
C THR A 146 -9.03 4.53 -4.40
N GLY A 147 -8.01 4.31 -5.25
CA GLY A 147 -8.20 4.05 -6.67
C GLY A 147 -8.67 5.26 -7.48
N GLN A 148 -8.44 6.48 -6.98
CA GLN A 148 -8.86 7.74 -7.62
C GLN A 148 -7.76 8.38 -8.48
N THR A 149 -6.69 7.66 -8.80
CA THR A 149 -5.51 8.19 -9.49
C THR A 149 -5.75 8.57 -10.96
N GLY A 150 -6.83 8.16 -11.58
CA GLY A 150 -7.13 8.52 -12.97
C GLY A 150 -5.93 8.31 -13.91
N LYS A 151 -5.44 9.42 -14.51
CA LYS A 151 -4.28 9.41 -15.41
C LYS A 151 -2.94 9.68 -14.71
N HIS A 152 -2.96 10.11 -13.46
CA HIS A 152 -1.77 10.56 -12.72
C HIS A 152 -1.47 9.61 -11.56
N ALA A 153 -0.42 8.83 -11.70
CA ALA A 153 0.10 8.05 -10.57
C ALA A 153 0.86 8.97 -9.60
N ASN A 154 0.93 8.60 -8.31
CA ASN A 154 1.80 9.29 -7.35
C ASN A 154 3.28 8.99 -7.67
N SER A 155 3.86 9.77 -8.59
CA SER A 155 5.18 9.54 -9.22
C SER A 155 6.35 10.19 -8.48
N VAL A 156 6.08 10.98 -7.45
CA VAL A 156 7.08 11.64 -6.61
C VAL A 156 7.26 10.84 -5.31
N ALA A 157 8.49 10.79 -4.81
CA ALA A 157 8.81 10.21 -3.51
C ALA A 157 9.52 11.25 -2.63
N PRO A 158 9.02 11.56 -1.43
CA PRO A 158 9.78 12.30 -0.44
C PRO A 158 11.05 11.54 -0.03
N LEU A 159 12.19 12.25 0.05
CA LEU A 159 13.45 11.72 0.56
C LEU A 159 13.90 12.54 1.76
N LEU A 160 13.93 11.90 2.92
CA LEU A 160 14.37 12.49 4.19
C LEU A 160 15.87 12.33 4.34
N VAL A 161 16.61 13.42 4.21
CA VAL A 161 18.07 13.40 4.16
C VAL A 161 18.66 13.96 5.47
N SER A 162 19.57 13.24 6.09
CA SER A 162 20.33 13.74 7.25
C SER A 162 21.62 12.92 7.42
N ILE A 163 22.75 13.59 7.56
CA ILE A 163 24.02 12.95 7.93
C ILE A 163 23.96 12.41 9.38
N ARG A 164 23.15 13.05 10.23
CA ARG A 164 23.01 12.64 11.62
C ARG A 164 22.18 11.35 11.69
N GLN A 165 22.70 10.35 12.37
CA GLN A 165 21.96 9.15 12.72
C GLN A 165 21.00 9.42 13.89
N GLY A 166 19.95 8.63 14.02
CA GLY A 166 19.01 8.75 15.13
C GLY A 166 17.97 9.87 15.01
N CYS A 167 17.87 10.57 13.86
CA CYS A 167 16.83 11.56 13.60
C CYS A 167 15.43 10.98 13.42
N LEU A 168 15.24 9.68 13.56
CA LEU A 168 13.98 8.93 13.44
C LEU A 168 13.31 9.01 12.04
N LYS A 169 14.09 9.16 10.98
CA LYS A 169 13.58 9.23 9.59
C LYS A 169 12.73 8.02 9.22
N SER A 170 13.27 6.79 9.34
CA SER A 170 12.55 5.56 9.01
C SER A 170 11.35 5.32 9.93
N THR A 171 11.44 5.74 11.22
CA THR A 171 10.31 5.72 12.15
C THR A 171 9.19 6.65 11.68
N PHE A 172 9.52 7.86 11.22
CA PHE A 172 8.54 8.79 10.65
C PHE A 172 7.88 8.21 9.41
N CYS A 173 8.64 7.63 8.47
CA CYS A 173 8.08 6.98 7.29
C CYS A 173 7.04 5.91 7.66
N LYS A 174 7.37 5.06 8.63
CA LYS A 174 6.46 4.02 9.13
C LYS A 174 5.26 4.62 9.86
N SER A 175 5.44 5.70 10.60
CA SER A 175 4.38 6.34 11.38
C SER A 175 3.31 7.04 10.54
N LEU A 176 3.50 7.19 9.23
CA LEU A 176 2.46 7.66 8.31
C LEU A 176 1.35 6.63 8.11
N MET A 177 1.65 5.34 8.33
CA MET A 177 0.64 4.29 8.21
C MET A 177 -0.26 4.23 9.44
N PRO A 178 -1.59 4.23 9.27
CA PRO A 178 -2.51 3.92 10.36
C PRO A 178 -2.24 2.53 10.95
N ASP A 179 -2.44 2.34 12.25
CA ASP A 179 -2.19 1.05 12.92
C ASP A 179 -2.91 -0.12 12.25
N SER A 180 -4.17 0.08 11.84
CA SER A 180 -4.96 -0.95 11.16
C SER A 180 -4.45 -1.32 9.76
N LEU A 181 -3.61 -0.47 9.15
CA LEU A 181 -2.99 -0.66 7.84
C LEU A 181 -1.48 -0.91 7.92
N SER A 182 -0.91 -1.02 9.13
CA SER A 182 0.54 -1.15 9.37
C SER A 182 1.18 -2.34 8.64
N ARG A 183 0.43 -3.44 8.40
CA ARG A 183 0.88 -4.60 7.63
C ARG A 183 1.16 -4.28 6.14
N TYR A 184 0.66 -3.17 5.63
CA TYR A 184 0.85 -2.73 4.23
C TYR A 184 1.97 -1.70 4.07
N TYR A 185 2.86 -1.62 5.05
CA TYR A 185 4.14 -0.92 4.99
C TYR A 185 5.28 -1.92 4.75
N SER A 186 6.25 -1.53 3.92
CA SER A 186 7.50 -2.28 3.78
C SER A 186 8.66 -1.32 3.55
N ASP A 187 9.76 -1.58 4.25
CA ASP A 187 11.08 -0.95 4.08
C ASP A 187 12.05 -1.82 3.25
N GLU A 188 11.61 -3.00 2.85
CA GLU A 188 12.34 -3.90 1.97
C GLU A 188 11.87 -3.72 0.52
N VAL A 189 12.55 -2.90 -0.27
CA VAL A 189 12.28 -2.72 -1.69
C VAL A 189 13.39 -3.33 -2.53
N GLU A 190 13.18 -4.57 -2.98
CA GLU A 190 14.11 -5.23 -3.87
C GLU A 190 13.85 -4.85 -5.33
N LEU A 191 14.84 -4.18 -5.95
CA LEU A 191 14.83 -3.82 -7.37
C LEU A 191 15.59 -4.83 -8.25
N THR A 192 15.84 -6.04 -7.74
CA THR A 192 16.52 -7.12 -8.49
C THR A 192 15.59 -7.85 -9.44
N SER A 193 14.33 -8.01 -9.05
CA SER A 193 13.27 -8.64 -9.83
C SER A 193 12.11 -7.68 -10.04
N ARG A 194 11.86 -7.32 -11.32
CA ARG A 194 10.69 -6.49 -11.68
C ARG A 194 9.38 -7.12 -11.22
N SER A 195 9.26 -8.44 -11.31
CA SER A 195 8.06 -9.18 -10.88
C SER A 195 7.78 -9.02 -9.39
N ASN A 196 8.83 -9.16 -8.54
CA ASN A 196 8.68 -9.00 -7.10
C ASN A 196 8.35 -7.55 -6.72
N ALA A 197 9.02 -6.59 -7.36
CA ALA A 197 8.76 -5.16 -7.13
C ALA A 197 7.31 -4.80 -7.51
N THR A 198 6.83 -5.22 -8.69
CA THR A 198 5.46 -4.95 -9.12
C THR A 198 4.43 -5.63 -8.23
N ARG A 199 4.70 -6.85 -7.75
CA ARG A 199 3.82 -7.52 -6.78
C ARG A 199 3.73 -6.72 -5.48
N LYS A 200 4.86 -6.31 -4.89
CA LYS A 200 4.83 -5.44 -3.69
C LYS A 200 4.05 -4.16 -3.92
N MET A 201 4.16 -3.55 -5.10
CA MET A 201 3.44 -2.32 -5.46
C MET A 201 1.92 -2.50 -5.57
N SER A 202 1.42 -3.73 -5.81
CA SER A 202 -0.02 -4.02 -5.84
C SER A 202 -0.58 -4.41 -4.47
N GLU A 203 0.28 -4.79 -3.51
CA GLU A 203 -0.12 -5.28 -2.19
C GLU A 203 0.14 -4.28 -1.06
N MET A 204 1.24 -3.49 -1.16
CA MET A 204 1.64 -2.52 -0.13
C MET A 204 1.08 -1.13 -0.39
N GLY A 205 0.76 -0.40 0.67
CA GLY A 205 0.31 1.00 0.58
C GLY A 205 1.46 2.00 0.56
N LEU A 206 2.52 1.71 1.32
CA LEU A 206 3.69 2.58 1.43
C LEU A 206 4.97 1.75 1.40
N LEU A 207 5.85 2.09 0.46
CA LEU A 207 7.17 1.50 0.31
C LEU A 207 8.23 2.51 0.71
N ASN A 208 9.01 2.19 1.74
CA ASN A 208 10.12 3.01 2.16
C ASN A 208 11.41 2.55 1.48
N LEU A 209 12.02 3.44 0.72
CA LEU A 209 13.36 3.29 0.14
C LEU A 209 14.38 3.62 1.23
N ASP A 210 14.49 2.73 2.23
CA ASP A 210 15.38 2.97 3.35
C ASP A 210 16.84 2.94 2.88
N GLU A 211 17.64 3.88 3.39
CA GLU A 211 19.02 4.07 2.95
C GLU A 211 19.15 4.17 1.41
N PHE A 212 18.38 5.10 0.81
CA PHE A 212 18.33 5.31 -0.64
C PHE A 212 19.73 5.43 -1.29
N ASP A 213 20.70 5.95 -0.58
CA ASP A 213 22.09 6.06 -1.01
C ASP A 213 22.79 4.71 -1.24
N LYS A 214 22.24 3.60 -0.76
CA LYS A 214 22.74 2.24 -1.02
C LYS A 214 22.24 1.64 -2.35
N TYR A 215 21.24 2.23 -2.98
CA TYR A 215 20.79 1.75 -4.29
C TYR A 215 21.84 2.09 -5.36
N SER A 216 22.28 1.07 -6.12
CA SER A 216 23.21 1.30 -7.21
C SER A 216 22.61 2.22 -8.28
N PRO A 217 23.39 3.13 -8.90
CA PRO A 217 22.90 4.03 -9.94
C PRO A 217 22.15 3.33 -11.08
N GLY A 218 22.54 2.10 -11.44
CA GLY A 218 21.88 1.31 -12.47
C GLY A 218 20.45 0.86 -12.13
N LYS A 219 20.06 0.87 -10.84
CA LYS A 219 18.69 0.52 -10.39
C LYS A 219 17.73 1.72 -10.37
N ILE A 220 18.26 2.94 -10.31
CA ILE A 220 17.45 4.15 -10.23
C ILE A 220 16.53 4.35 -11.44
N PRO A 221 16.93 4.08 -12.69
CA PRO A 221 16.03 4.17 -13.85
C PRO A 221 14.85 3.20 -13.76
N LEU A 222 15.06 1.98 -13.25
CA LEU A 222 13.97 1.02 -13.03
C LEU A 222 12.99 1.55 -11.97
N LEU A 223 13.50 2.04 -10.83
CA LEU A 223 12.66 2.64 -9.79
C LEU A 223 11.82 3.79 -10.32
N LYS A 224 12.44 4.73 -11.06
CA LYS A 224 11.75 5.86 -11.69
C LYS A 224 10.63 5.41 -12.64
N ASN A 225 10.86 4.33 -13.39
CA ASN A 225 9.84 3.74 -14.26
C ASN A 225 8.69 3.16 -13.45
N LEU A 226 9.00 2.38 -12.39
CA LEU A 226 8.00 1.80 -11.49
C LEU A 226 7.13 2.87 -10.82
N MET A 227 7.72 4.00 -10.40
CA MET A 227 7.00 5.12 -9.79
C MET A 227 5.99 5.79 -10.71
N GLN A 228 6.14 5.68 -12.03
CA GLN A 228 5.23 6.27 -13.01
C GLN A 228 4.07 5.34 -13.40
N MET A 229 4.15 4.06 -13.06
CA MET A 229 3.10 3.10 -13.42
C MET A 229 1.85 3.34 -12.59
N ALA A 230 0.71 3.58 -13.21
CA ALA A 230 -0.59 3.59 -12.54
C ALA A 230 -1.14 2.17 -12.39
N ASP A 231 -0.93 1.35 -13.40
CA ASP A 231 -1.39 -0.04 -13.48
C ASP A 231 -0.21 -1.00 -13.60
N LEU A 232 -0.36 -2.16 -13.01
CA LEU A 232 0.64 -3.22 -12.92
C LEU A 232 0.12 -4.46 -13.63
N ASN A 233 0.87 -4.93 -14.61
CA ASN A 233 0.55 -6.18 -15.30
C ASN A 233 1.25 -7.34 -14.60
N LEU A 234 0.51 -8.12 -13.83
CA LEU A 234 1.02 -9.18 -12.97
C LEU A 234 0.44 -10.54 -13.33
N CYS A 235 1.31 -11.55 -13.36
CA CYS A 235 0.91 -12.94 -13.29
C CYS A 235 1.08 -13.41 -11.83
N LYS A 236 -0.04 -13.63 -11.12
CA LYS A 236 0.04 -14.17 -9.75
C LYS A 236 0.51 -15.62 -9.77
N ALA A 237 1.18 -16.03 -8.68
CA ALA A 237 1.64 -17.42 -8.53
C ALA A 237 0.48 -18.39 -8.79
N TYR A 238 0.76 -19.45 -9.57
CA TYR A 238 -0.21 -20.49 -9.98
C TYR A 238 -1.35 -20.02 -10.91
N GLN A 239 -1.35 -18.78 -11.40
CA GLN A 239 -2.27 -18.30 -12.43
C GLN A 239 -1.58 -18.26 -13.80
N LYS A 240 -2.32 -18.67 -14.84
CA LYS A 240 -1.79 -18.67 -16.23
C LYS A 240 -1.94 -17.29 -16.92
N ASN A 241 -2.82 -16.44 -16.41
CA ASN A 241 -3.18 -15.19 -17.08
C ASN A 241 -2.61 -13.99 -16.31
N PHE A 242 -2.11 -13.03 -17.07
CA PHE A 242 -1.78 -11.72 -16.55
C PHE A 242 -3.06 -10.97 -16.16
N ARG A 243 -3.02 -10.28 -15.02
CA ARG A 243 -4.07 -9.36 -14.59
C ARG A 243 -3.49 -7.95 -14.55
N ASN A 244 -4.28 -7.01 -15.01
CA ASN A 244 -3.98 -5.60 -14.81
C ASN A 244 -4.54 -5.20 -13.44
N LEU A 245 -3.67 -4.83 -12.51
CA LEU A 245 -4.03 -4.43 -11.15
C LEU A 245 -3.61 -2.97 -10.95
N PRO A 246 -4.41 -2.17 -10.25
CA PRO A 246 -3.99 -0.83 -9.88
C PRO A 246 -2.77 -0.89 -8.96
N ARG A 247 -1.87 0.07 -9.11
CA ARG A 247 -0.80 0.26 -8.14
C ARG A 247 -1.37 0.92 -6.89
N ILE A 248 -1.17 0.30 -5.73
CA ILE A 248 -1.58 0.85 -4.43
C ILE A 248 -0.42 1.62 -3.78
N ALA A 249 0.82 1.16 -4.00
CA ALA A 249 1.99 1.70 -3.33
C ALA A 249 2.31 3.13 -3.73
N SER A 250 2.56 3.98 -2.74
CA SER A 250 3.36 5.20 -2.86
C SER A 250 4.75 4.97 -2.29
N PHE A 251 5.71 5.82 -2.66
CA PHE A 251 7.10 5.70 -2.23
C PHE A 251 7.48 6.87 -1.33
N ILE A 252 8.30 6.57 -0.33
CA ILE A 252 9.02 7.52 0.52
C ILE A 252 10.42 6.95 0.71
N GLY A 253 11.40 7.74 1.15
CA GLY A 253 12.72 7.19 1.40
C GLY A 253 13.53 7.99 2.41
N THR A 254 14.64 7.39 2.83
CA THR A 254 15.60 8.00 3.76
C THR A 254 17.00 7.93 3.17
N SER A 255 17.86 8.89 3.51
CA SER A 255 19.29 8.86 3.18
C SER A 255 20.13 9.42 4.32
N ASN A 256 21.33 8.89 4.43
CA ASN A 256 22.37 9.41 5.33
C ASN A 256 23.43 10.24 4.58
N ARG A 257 23.23 10.48 3.27
CA ARG A 257 24.14 11.24 2.42
C ARG A 257 23.39 12.34 1.71
N PHE A 258 24.03 13.48 1.48
CA PHE A 258 23.46 14.57 0.66
C PHE A 258 23.67 14.33 -0.83
N ASP A 259 24.79 13.73 -1.24
CA ASP A 259 25.14 13.44 -2.61
C ASP A 259 24.45 12.16 -3.13
N LEU A 260 23.12 12.15 -3.13
CA LEU A 260 22.33 10.93 -3.37
C LEU A 260 21.75 10.86 -4.78
N LEU A 261 21.65 11.97 -5.50
CA LEU A 261 21.08 12.02 -6.84
C LEU A 261 22.18 12.10 -7.90
N SER A 262 22.24 11.10 -8.77
CA SER A 262 23.25 11.00 -9.83
C SER A 262 22.77 11.48 -11.20
N ASP A 263 21.49 11.83 -11.34
CA ASP A 263 20.86 12.16 -12.65
C ASP A 263 20.09 13.46 -12.55
N ASN A 264 20.54 14.47 -13.28
CA ASN A 264 19.95 15.81 -13.30
C ASN A 264 18.53 15.83 -13.84
N THR A 265 18.23 15.01 -14.87
CA THR A 265 16.94 15.04 -15.55
C THR A 265 15.85 14.26 -14.82
N GLY A 266 16.24 13.31 -14.00
CA GLY A 266 15.29 12.47 -13.27
C GLY A 266 15.09 12.85 -11.82
N SER A 267 15.72 13.91 -11.31
CA SER A 267 15.64 14.37 -9.93
C SER A 267 14.24 14.91 -9.57
N ARG A 268 13.47 15.40 -10.53
CA ARG A 268 12.07 15.86 -10.36
C ARG A 268 11.11 14.83 -9.76
N ARG A 269 11.51 13.56 -9.64
CA ARG A 269 10.71 12.51 -8.99
C ARG A 269 10.95 12.37 -7.50
N PHE A 270 11.82 13.20 -6.95
CA PHE A 270 12.17 13.16 -5.55
C PHE A 270 11.91 14.51 -4.92
N LEU A 271 11.16 14.52 -3.82
CA LEU A 271 10.97 15.68 -2.95
C LEU A 271 11.99 15.54 -1.80
N CYS A 272 13.21 16.07 -2.02
CA CYS A 272 14.27 15.97 -1.03
C CYS A 272 14.12 17.04 0.04
N VAL A 273 14.36 16.68 1.30
CA VAL A 273 14.36 17.61 2.44
C VAL A 273 15.43 17.22 3.43
N GLU A 274 16.16 18.23 3.93
CA GLU A 274 17.11 18.04 5.03
C GLU A 274 16.38 17.93 6.36
N VAL A 275 16.65 16.86 7.09
CA VAL A 275 16.19 16.66 8.47
C VAL A 275 17.26 17.14 9.42
N LYS A 276 17.07 18.32 10.03
CA LYS A 276 18.04 18.99 10.91
C LYS A 276 18.00 18.44 12.33
N ASP A 277 16.79 18.14 12.81
CA ASP A 277 16.54 17.72 14.19
C ASP A 277 15.86 16.34 14.26
N LYS A 278 15.74 15.82 15.47
CA LYS A 278 15.01 14.59 15.73
C LYS A 278 13.53 14.80 15.49
N ILE A 279 12.93 13.99 14.60
CA ILE A 279 11.52 14.10 14.23
C ILE A 279 10.65 13.60 15.38
N ASP A 280 9.62 14.37 15.75
CA ASP A 280 8.57 13.88 16.64
C ASP A 280 7.60 12.99 15.88
N CYS A 281 7.64 11.69 16.20
CA CYS A 281 6.78 10.67 15.60
C CYS A 281 5.59 10.30 16.50
N THR A 282 5.33 11.07 17.59
CA THR A 282 4.27 10.77 18.54
C THR A 282 2.95 11.47 18.18
N CYS A 283 1.85 10.98 18.73
CA CYS A 283 0.53 11.63 18.66
C CYS A 283 0.09 12.01 17.23
N ILE A 284 0.24 11.08 16.27
CA ILE A 284 -0.25 11.28 14.90
C ILE A 284 -1.73 10.90 14.84
N GLU A 285 -2.59 11.87 14.56
CA GLU A 285 -4.04 11.71 14.48
C GLU A 285 -4.48 11.15 13.11
N HIS A 286 -4.10 9.91 12.78
CA HIS A 286 -4.32 9.31 11.46
C HIS A 286 -5.76 9.48 10.95
N LYS A 287 -6.76 9.25 11.81
CA LYS A 287 -8.16 9.33 11.39
C LYS A 287 -8.52 10.71 10.85
N GLN A 288 -8.05 11.79 11.50
CA GLN A 288 -8.33 13.15 11.07
C GLN A 288 -7.45 13.58 9.89
N ILE A 289 -6.19 13.14 9.85
CA ILE A 289 -5.29 13.36 8.70
C ILE A 289 -5.91 12.78 7.42
N TYR A 290 -6.32 11.50 7.44
CA TYR A 290 -6.90 10.86 6.28
C TYR A 290 -8.34 11.31 5.99
N ALA A 291 -9.09 11.80 7.00
CA ALA A 291 -10.36 12.47 6.80
C ALA A 291 -10.20 13.82 6.07
N GLN A 292 -9.17 14.60 6.42
CA GLN A 292 -8.78 15.83 5.71
C GLN A 292 -8.48 15.52 4.24
N LEU A 293 -7.57 14.59 3.96
CA LEU A 293 -7.17 14.23 2.60
C LEU A 293 -8.34 13.68 1.77
N LYS A 294 -9.21 12.88 2.39
CA LYS A 294 -10.44 12.38 1.75
C LYS A 294 -11.37 13.53 1.33
N GLN A 295 -11.58 14.50 2.24
CA GLN A 295 -12.43 15.65 1.96
C GLN A 295 -11.84 16.52 0.84
N GLU A 296 -10.56 16.85 0.94
CA GLU A 296 -9.87 17.67 -0.06
C GLU A 296 -9.90 17.03 -1.45
N LEU A 297 -9.70 15.69 -1.57
CA LEU A 297 -9.85 14.97 -2.83
C LEU A 297 -11.29 15.01 -3.35
N SER A 298 -12.29 14.92 -2.46
CA SER A 298 -13.71 15.02 -2.84
C SER A 298 -14.07 16.41 -3.33
N ASP A 299 -13.41 17.44 -2.80
CA ASP A 299 -13.55 18.84 -3.20
C ASP A 299 -12.78 19.17 -4.49
N GLY A 300 -12.06 18.19 -5.06
CA GLY A 300 -11.34 18.33 -6.32
C GLY A 300 -9.91 18.83 -6.19
N ALA A 301 -9.29 18.71 -5.01
CA ALA A 301 -7.88 19.08 -4.83
C ALA A 301 -6.98 18.26 -5.77
N ARG A 302 -5.99 18.96 -6.35
CA ARG A 302 -5.01 18.32 -7.23
C ARG A 302 -4.03 17.48 -6.41
N TYR A 303 -3.88 16.22 -6.78
CA TYR A 303 -3.06 15.22 -6.08
C TYR A 303 -1.78 14.83 -6.84
N TRP A 304 -1.41 15.57 -7.87
CA TRP A 304 -0.19 15.36 -8.68
C TRP A 304 0.59 16.65 -8.79
N PHE A 305 1.87 16.56 -9.04
CA PHE A 305 2.72 17.72 -9.27
C PHE A 305 2.52 18.28 -10.68
N SER A 306 2.41 19.60 -10.83
CA SER A 306 2.39 20.28 -12.12
C SER A 306 3.78 20.30 -12.76
N ALA A 307 3.86 20.70 -14.02
CA ALA A 307 5.16 20.80 -14.69
C ALA A 307 6.07 21.83 -14.02
N GLU A 308 5.49 22.96 -13.58
CA GLU A 308 6.20 24.03 -12.85
C GLU A 308 6.71 23.53 -11.50
N GLU A 309 5.90 22.77 -10.76
CA GLU A 309 6.32 22.16 -9.50
C GLU A 309 7.39 21.09 -9.70
N GLU A 310 7.33 20.32 -10.80
CA GLU A 310 8.39 19.37 -11.15
C GLU A 310 9.71 20.08 -11.49
N GLU A 311 9.67 21.26 -12.10
CA GLU A 311 10.86 22.09 -12.34
C GLU A 311 11.41 22.64 -11.02
N GLU A 312 10.55 23.13 -10.14
CA GLU A 312 10.94 23.58 -8.79
C GLU A 312 11.60 22.44 -7.97
N LEU A 313 11.03 21.23 -8.04
CA LEU A 313 11.66 20.01 -7.45
C LEU A 313 13.07 19.81 -8.00
N GLN A 314 13.25 19.94 -9.32
CA GLN A 314 14.55 19.73 -9.96
C GLN A 314 15.57 20.78 -9.53
N GLU A 315 15.20 22.04 -9.45
CA GLU A 315 16.06 23.13 -9.01
C GLU A 315 16.46 22.94 -7.54
N HIS A 316 15.50 22.65 -6.67
CA HIS A 316 15.77 22.43 -5.24
C HIS A 316 16.71 21.22 -5.02
N ASN A 317 16.57 20.20 -5.84
CA ASN A 317 17.37 18.99 -5.74
C ASN A 317 18.83 19.15 -6.18
N LEU A 318 19.24 20.28 -6.75
CA LEU A 318 20.65 20.56 -7.13
C LEU A 318 21.61 20.43 -5.93
N ILE A 319 21.16 20.77 -4.74
CA ILE A 319 21.97 20.64 -3.51
C ILE A 319 22.20 19.19 -3.08
N PHE A 320 21.36 18.26 -3.56
CA PHE A 320 21.42 16.83 -3.26
C PHE A 320 22.08 16.00 -4.38
N GLN A 321 22.61 16.67 -5.42
CA GLN A 321 23.25 15.99 -6.54
C GLN A 321 24.71 15.66 -6.24
N HIS A 322 25.14 14.53 -6.77
CA HIS A 322 26.54 14.13 -6.76
C HIS A 322 27.33 15.09 -7.63
N ARG A 323 28.17 15.95 -7.01
CA ARG A 323 29.10 16.81 -7.73
C ARG A 323 30.24 15.96 -8.24
N ASN A 324 30.40 15.91 -9.56
CA ASN A 324 31.55 15.27 -10.17
C ASN A 324 32.75 16.22 -10.00
N PRO A 325 33.84 15.83 -9.30
CA PRO A 325 35.03 16.70 -9.12
C PRO A 325 35.64 17.17 -10.46
N ALA A 326 35.36 16.49 -11.56
CA ALA A 326 35.81 16.85 -12.91
C ALA A 326 35.08 18.07 -13.49
N GLU A 327 33.88 18.43 -12.99
CA GLU A 327 33.13 19.60 -13.41
C GLU A 327 33.51 20.89 -12.69
N GLU A 328 34.29 20.80 -11.61
CA GLU A 328 34.76 21.95 -10.83
C GLU A 328 36.04 22.56 -11.37
N VAL A 329 36.64 22.03 -12.44
CA VAL A 329 37.78 22.67 -13.10
C VAL A 329 37.23 23.75 -14.03
N PRO A 330 37.26 25.05 -13.67
CA PRO A 330 37.01 26.09 -14.66
C PRO A 330 38.05 25.91 -15.74
N VAL A 331 37.63 25.66 -16.98
CA VAL A 331 38.50 25.62 -18.15
C VAL A 331 38.96 27.05 -18.38
N SER A 332 39.89 27.54 -17.58
CA SER A 332 40.67 28.72 -17.91
C SER A 332 41.73 28.32 -18.91
N TYR A 333 41.33 27.89 -20.09
CA TYR A 333 42.21 27.94 -21.26
C TYR A 333 42.25 29.39 -21.68
N THR A 334 43.07 30.17 -21.03
CA THR A 334 43.67 31.38 -21.57
C THR A 334 44.36 30.97 -22.88
N HIS A 335 43.93 31.63 -23.95
CA HIS A 335 44.59 31.63 -25.21
C HIS A 335 46.12 31.87 -25.03
N LEU A 336 46.89 30.84 -25.21
CA LEU A 336 48.33 31.00 -25.54
C LEU A 336 48.36 31.51 -26.97
N ARG A 337 48.49 32.85 -27.12
CA ARG A 337 48.84 33.47 -28.38
C ARG A 337 50.13 32.85 -28.87
N ALA A 338 50.11 32.19 -29.98
CA ALA A 338 51.27 31.84 -30.79
C ALA A 338 51.96 33.14 -31.16
N HIS A 339 53.10 33.43 -30.52
CA HIS A 339 54.04 34.39 -31.04
C HIS A 339 54.69 33.82 -32.29
N GLU A 340 54.33 34.39 -33.44
CA GLU A 340 55.12 34.27 -34.66
C GLU A 340 56.47 34.89 -34.43
N THR A 341 57.49 34.08 -34.35
CA THR A 341 58.89 34.50 -34.55
C THR A 341 59.17 34.40 -36.04
N ARG A 342 59.06 35.55 -36.74
CA ARG A 342 59.78 35.78 -37.97
C ARG A 342 61.28 35.86 -37.59
N GLY A 343 62.06 34.91 -38.05
CA GLY A 343 63.50 34.94 -38.09
C GLY A 343 63.96 34.81 -39.52
N ASN A 344 64.61 35.90 -40.02
CA ASN A 344 65.27 35.97 -41.31
C ASN A 344 66.45 35.00 -41.35
N LEU A 345 66.60 34.29 -42.47
CA LEU A 345 67.69 34.29 -43.44
C LEU A 345 67.53 33.09 -44.36
#